data_662fd90a7d4b42f42fe85dce49901547
#
_entry.id   662fd90a7d4b42f42fe85dce49901547
#
_cell.length_a   1.000
_cell.length_b   1.000
_cell.length_c   1.000
_cell.angle_alpha   90.00
_cell.angle_beta   90.00
_cell.angle_gamma   90.00
#
_symmetry.space_group_name_H-M   'P 1'
#
loop_
_entity.id
_entity.type
_entity.pdbx_description
1 polymer ?
#
loop_
_entity_poly.entity_id
_entity_poly.type
_entity_poly.pdbx_seq_one_letter_code
_entity_poly.pdbx_strand_id
1 'polypeptide(L)'
;MKTKILRNTFLNLGMIFGLAITAHAQNLYVSLQGDLTNEGGSISEYTPTGVQQTFATAPFPRGIAFDNSGNFFVASTDAKVWDHGRVLKFPPSGHQSVLGNAARSFLEGLATDTAGNVYAVALEDTSPDLAGIIYKFAPDGTRTVFGTTPGQTFGLAFDGAGNLYAADAFDVTIYKFAPDGTRTVFVGPSAFTSTQVPAGLAFDSSGNLFVSTLGNRPNDAILVFTPTGMGSTFVTGLNNPHGMAFDAAGNLFVAETIRDGGGDILEFTTAGQRIVFASGLNRPEYLTFGPPR
;
A
#
# COMPACT_ATOMS: atom_id res chain seq x y z
N MET A 1 20.74 -34.77 70.80
CA MET A 1 20.79 -33.52 70.01
C MET A 1 20.64 -33.88 68.53
N LYS A 2 19.47 -33.58 67.90
CA LYS A 2 19.24 -33.87 66.49
C LYS A 2 19.18 -32.51 65.78
N THR A 3 20.20 -32.24 64.95
CA THR A 3 20.32 -31.01 64.16
C THR A 3 19.42 -31.14 62.91
N LYS A 4 18.41 -30.30 62.79
CA LYS A 4 17.57 -30.19 61.58
C LYS A 4 18.28 -29.28 60.54
N ILE A 5 18.59 -29.84 59.39
CA ILE A 5 19.07 -29.08 58.24
C ILE A 5 17.85 -28.55 57.47
N LEU A 6 17.66 -27.23 57.44
CA LEU A 6 16.69 -26.59 56.56
C LEU A 6 17.27 -26.57 55.13
N ARG A 7 16.56 -27.19 54.19
CA ARG A 7 16.79 -27.05 52.75
C ARG A 7 16.02 -25.82 52.26
N ASN A 8 16.77 -24.77 51.88
CA ASN A 8 16.21 -23.63 51.13
C ASN A 8 15.96 -24.06 49.69
N THR A 9 14.68 -24.13 49.31
CA THR A 9 14.26 -24.34 47.93
C THR A 9 14.18 -22.95 47.29
N PHE A 10 15.17 -22.60 46.46
CA PHE A 10 15.07 -21.42 45.59
C PHE A 10 14.07 -21.70 44.48
N LEU A 11 12.91 -21.01 44.52
CA LEU A 11 11.97 -20.97 43.45
C LEU A 11 12.55 -20.01 42.37
N ASN A 12 13.08 -20.57 41.26
CA ASN A 12 13.42 -19.80 40.09
C ASN A 12 12.11 -19.37 39.39
N LEU A 13 11.70 -18.12 39.65
CA LEU A 13 10.63 -17.48 38.90
C LEU A 13 11.22 -17.04 37.55
N GLY A 14 11.16 -17.92 36.56
CA GLY A 14 11.47 -17.58 35.19
C GLY A 14 10.45 -16.55 34.70
N MET A 15 10.88 -15.29 34.54
CA MET A 15 10.11 -14.30 33.77
C MET A 15 10.06 -14.78 32.32
N ILE A 16 8.95 -15.36 31.95
CA ILE A 16 8.60 -15.51 30.53
C ILE A 16 8.23 -14.13 30.05
N PHE A 17 9.16 -13.47 29.35
CA PHE A 17 8.82 -12.33 28.49
C PHE A 17 7.95 -12.91 27.37
N GLY A 18 6.65 -12.93 27.59
CA GLY A 18 5.69 -13.10 26.52
C GLY A 18 5.85 -11.90 25.58
N LEU A 19 6.39 -12.11 24.37
CA LEU A 19 6.15 -11.16 23.28
C LEU A 19 4.63 -11.07 23.17
N ALA A 20 4.06 -9.92 23.52
CA ALA A 20 2.69 -9.61 23.19
C ALA A 20 2.65 -9.48 21.66
N ILE A 21 2.27 -10.56 20.98
CA ILE A 21 1.88 -10.50 19.57
C ILE A 21 0.59 -9.68 19.59
N THR A 22 0.68 -8.41 19.17
CA THR A 22 -0.50 -7.59 18.95
C THR A 22 -1.29 -8.23 17.82
N ALA A 23 -2.38 -8.92 18.17
CA ALA A 23 -3.27 -9.52 17.17
C ALA A 23 -3.97 -8.37 16.42
N HIS A 24 -3.70 -8.25 15.13
CA HIS A 24 -4.43 -7.33 14.26
C HIS A 24 -5.86 -7.85 14.09
N ALA A 25 -6.86 -6.98 14.27
CA ALA A 25 -8.27 -7.38 14.15
C ALA A 25 -8.70 -7.62 12.69
N GLN A 26 -7.85 -7.29 11.71
CA GLN A 26 -8.13 -7.33 10.29
C GLN A 26 -7.08 -8.15 9.55
N ASN A 27 -7.48 -8.82 8.47
CA ASN A 27 -6.53 -9.48 7.59
C ASN A 27 -5.81 -8.46 6.73
N LEU A 28 -4.50 -8.64 6.54
CA LEU A 28 -3.68 -7.86 5.63
C LEU A 28 -3.64 -8.55 4.26
N TYR A 29 -3.88 -7.79 3.20
CA TYR A 29 -3.78 -8.24 1.81
C TYR A 29 -2.59 -7.55 1.15
N VAL A 30 -1.80 -8.32 0.40
CA VAL A 30 -0.57 -7.85 -0.24
C VAL A 30 -0.58 -8.29 -1.70
N SER A 31 -0.40 -7.35 -2.63
CA SER A 31 -0.16 -7.69 -4.02
C SER A 31 1.30 -8.08 -4.22
N LEU A 32 1.51 -9.27 -4.78
CA LEU A 32 2.80 -9.81 -5.15
C LEU A 32 2.89 -9.83 -6.67
N GLN A 33 3.76 -8.99 -7.23
CA GLN A 33 3.87 -8.82 -8.69
C GLN A 33 4.32 -10.10 -9.39
N GLY A 34 5.09 -10.95 -8.68
CA GLY A 34 5.59 -12.19 -9.22
C GLY A 34 6.83 -12.03 -10.11
N ASP A 35 7.13 -13.06 -10.87
CA ASP A 35 8.21 -13.03 -11.87
C ASP A 35 7.73 -12.28 -13.12
N LEU A 36 8.48 -11.28 -13.56
CA LEU A 36 8.20 -10.47 -14.75
C LEU A 36 8.12 -11.30 -16.05
N THR A 37 8.62 -12.54 -16.02
CA THR A 37 8.67 -13.43 -17.20
C THR A 37 7.47 -14.38 -17.30
N ASN A 38 6.72 -14.61 -16.22
CA ASN A 38 5.77 -15.74 -16.10
C ASN A 38 4.34 -15.35 -15.71
N GLU A 39 3.83 -14.17 -15.93
CA GLU A 39 2.43 -13.78 -15.62
C GLU A 39 1.90 -14.16 -14.21
N GLY A 40 2.80 -14.58 -13.32
CA GLY A 40 2.51 -15.26 -12.07
C GLY A 40 2.35 -14.35 -10.87
N GLY A 41 1.58 -13.26 -10.97
CA GLY A 41 1.27 -12.44 -9.82
C GLY A 41 0.16 -13.04 -8.95
N SER A 42 0.14 -12.69 -7.67
CA SER A 42 -0.86 -13.16 -6.72
C SER A 42 -1.18 -12.09 -5.66
N ILE A 43 -2.27 -12.30 -4.99
CA ILE A 43 -2.63 -11.59 -3.76
C ILE A 43 -2.47 -12.56 -2.60
N SER A 44 -1.61 -12.23 -1.66
CA SER A 44 -1.49 -12.94 -0.39
C SER A 44 -2.39 -12.31 0.66
N GLU A 45 -3.07 -13.14 1.45
CA GLU A 45 -3.82 -12.75 2.63
C GLU A 45 -3.06 -13.26 3.87
N TYR A 46 -2.90 -12.38 4.85
CA TYR A 46 -2.34 -12.70 6.16
C TYR A 46 -3.41 -12.54 7.22
N THR A 47 -3.61 -13.58 8.02
CA THR A 47 -4.47 -13.47 9.20
C THR A 47 -3.85 -12.52 10.23
N PRO A 48 -4.62 -12.07 11.24
CA PRO A 48 -4.09 -11.27 12.35
C PRO A 48 -2.93 -11.94 13.11
N THR A 49 -2.80 -13.24 13.01
CA THR A 49 -1.70 -14.03 13.62
C THR A 49 -0.52 -14.26 12.67
N GLY A 50 -0.51 -13.65 11.49
CA GLY A 50 0.57 -13.76 10.50
C GLY A 50 0.53 -15.03 9.63
N VAL A 51 -0.55 -15.84 9.69
CA VAL A 51 -0.67 -17.00 8.80
C VAL A 51 -0.98 -16.52 7.39
N GLN A 52 -0.11 -16.88 6.45
CA GLN A 52 -0.24 -16.54 5.04
C GLN A 52 -1.05 -17.58 4.27
N GLN A 53 -1.90 -17.11 3.36
CA GLN A 53 -2.52 -17.93 2.31
C GLN A 53 -2.62 -17.13 1.00
N THR A 54 -2.70 -17.82 -0.13
CA THR A 54 -3.00 -17.19 -1.41
C THR A 54 -4.50 -16.88 -1.46
N PHE A 55 -4.85 -15.60 -1.56
CA PHE A 55 -6.23 -15.16 -1.72
C PHE A 55 -6.71 -15.30 -3.17
N ALA A 56 -5.90 -14.82 -4.13
CA ALA A 56 -6.21 -14.86 -5.55
C ALA A 56 -4.95 -14.80 -6.40
N THR A 57 -5.09 -15.16 -7.69
CA THR A 57 -4.06 -14.90 -8.71
C THR A 57 -4.55 -13.81 -9.64
N ALA A 58 -3.66 -12.92 -10.06
CA ALA A 58 -3.94 -11.86 -11.01
C ALA A 58 -2.68 -11.57 -11.83
N PRO A 59 -2.78 -11.33 -13.15
CA PRO A 59 -1.63 -10.90 -13.93
C PRO A 59 -1.12 -9.56 -13.43
N PHE A 60 0.15 -9.49 -13.08
CA PHE A 60 0.86 -8.29 -12.71
C PHE A 60 0.05 -7.35 -11.76
N PRO A 61 -0.34 -7.84 -10.57
CA PRO A 61 -1.18 -7.06 -9.66
C PRO A 61 -0.37 -5.92 -9.03
N ARG A 62 -0.99 -4.75 -8.99
CA ARG A 62 -0.45 -3.53 -8.39
C ARG A 62 -1.37 -3.02 -7.29
N GLY A 63 -1.91 -1.82 -7.44
CA GLY A 63 -2.80 -1.21 -6.46
C GLY A 63 -3.96 -2.10 -6.07
N ILE A 64 -4.24 -2.17 -4.78
CA ILE A 64 -5.33 -2.95 -4.19
C ILE A 64 -6.08 -2.11 -3.17
N ALA A 65 -7.40 -2.27 -3.11
CA ALA A 65 -8.23 -1.59 -2.11
C ALA A 65 -9.53 -2.36 -1.83
N PHE A 66 -10.13 -2.11 -0.66
CA PHE A 66 -11.50 -2.51 -0.34
C PHE A 66 -12.44 -1.32 -0.43
N ASP A 67 -13.69 -1.54 -0.85
CA ASP A 67 -14.77 -0.59 -0.61
C ASP A 67 -15.49 -0.88 0.73
N ASN A 68 -16.40 0.01 1.11
CA ASN A 68 -17.18 -0.12 2.34
C ASN A 68 -18.17 -1.31 2.33
N SER A 69 -18.42 -1.92 1.17
CA SER A 69 -19.24 -3.11 1.01
C SER A 69 -18.45 -4.41 1.11
N GLY A 70 -17.13 -4.31 1.33
CA GLY A 70 -16.20 -5.44 1.40
C GLY A 70 -15.83 -6.02 0.04
N ASN A 71 -16.13 -5.34 -1.07
CA ASN A 71 -15.57 -5.74 -2.36
C ASN A 71 -14.08 -5.39 -2.38
N PHE A 72 -13.27 -6.34 -2.82
CA PHE A 72 -11.84 -6.16 -3.01
C PHE A 72 -11.54 -5.89 -4.49
N PHE A 73 -10.69 -4.89 -4.73
CA PHE A 73 -10.31 -4.48 -6.08
C PHE A 73 -8.81 -4.60 -6.28
N VAL A 74 -8.41 -4.96 -7.50
CA VAL A 74 -7.01 -5.14 -7.91
C VAL A 74 -6.80 -4.44 -9.25
N ALA A 75 -5.84 -3.53 -9.29
CA ALA A 75 -5.27 -3.03 -10.54
C ALA A 75 -4.37 -4.12 -11.12
N SER A 76 -4.69 -4.62 -12.30
CA SER A 76 -4.00 -5.72 -12.96
C SER A 76 -3.68 -5.36 -14.40
N THR A 77 -2.50 -5.73 -14.88
CA THR A 77 -2.07 -5.48 -16.26
C THR A 77 -1.61 -6.79 -16.88
N ASP A 78 -1.96 -7.03 -18.14
CA ASP A 78 -1.48 -8.18 -18.87
C ASP A 78 0.00 -7.97 -19.25
N ALA A 79 0.88 -8.78 -18.69
CA ALA A 79 2.32 -8.64 -18.87
C ALA A 79 2.80 -8.93 -20.30
N LYS A 80 2.01 -9.64 -21.13
CA LYS A 80 2.39 -9.98 -22.51
C LYS A 80 2.30 -8.79 -23.46
N VAL A 81 1.35 -7.91 -23.19
CA VAL A 81 1.00 -6.83 -24.12
C VAL A 81 1.12 -5.44 -23.49
N TRP A 82 1.45 -5.33 -22.20
CA TRP A 82 1.66 -4.10 -21.42
C TRP A 82 0.65 -2.96 -21.64
N ASP A 83 -0.48 -3.29 -22.29
CA ASP A 83 -1.46 -2.32 -22.77
C ASP A 83 -2.91 -2.66 -22.37
N HIS A 84 -3.13 -3.69 -21.55
CA HIS A 84 -4.44 -4.14 -21.13
C HIS A 84 -4.62 -4.03 -19.61
N GLY A 85 -4.64 -2.80 -19.11
CA GLY A 85 -4.99 -2.53 -17.72
C GLY A 85 -6.45 -2.88 -17.41
N ARG A 86 -6.69 -3.58 -16.32
CA ARG A 86 -8.01 -3.98 -15.83
C ARG A 86 -8.14 -3.75 -14.34
N VAL A 87 -9.31 -3.30 -13.91
CA VAL A 87 -9.68 -3.35 -12.50
C VAL A 87 -10.48 -4.63 -12.27
N LEU A 88 -9.89 -5.57 -11.55
CA LEU A 88 -10.55 -6.80 -11.12
C LEU A 88 -11.35 -6.52 -9.84
N LYS A 89 -12.53 -7.16 -9.72
CA LYS A 89 -13.40 -7.08 -8.55
C LYS A 89 -13.62 -8.47 -7.97
N PHE A 90 -13.43 -8.59 -6.67
CA PHE A 90 -13.68 -9.78 -5.86
C PHE A 90 -14.72 -9.41 -4.79
N PRO A 91 -16.01 -9.70 -5.01
CA PRO A 91 -17.05 -9.47 -4.01
C PRO A 91 -16.92 -10.45 -2.84
N PRO A 92 -17.50 -10.17 -1.68
CA PRO A 92 -17.51 -11.10 -0.55
C PRO A 92 -18.10 -12.48 -0.90
N SER A 93 -18.94 -12.57 -1.93
CA SER A 93 -19.49 -13.82 -2.47
C SER A 93 -18.50 -14.68 -3.24
N GLY A 94 -17.28 -14.18 -3.54
CA GLY A 94 -16.14 -14.97 -4.01
C GLY A 94 -15.96 -15.11 -5.53
N HIS A 95 -16.85 -14.58 -6.37
CA HIS A 95 -16.68 -14.69 -7.84
C HIS A 95 -15.96 -13.48 -8.41
N GLN A 96 -14.73 -13.69 -8.90
CA GLN A 96 -13.96 -12.66 -9.61
C GLN A 96 -14.70 -12.19 -10.87
N SER A 97 -14.70 -10.88 -11.09
CA SER A 97 -15.18 -10.23 -12.31
C SER A 97 -14.24 -9.08 -12.70
N VAL A 98 -14.41 -8.56 -13.91
CA VAL A 98 -13.76 -7.32 -14.35
C VAL A 98 -14.74 -6.18 -14.11
N LEU A 99 -14.36 -5.21 -13.27
CA LEU A 99 -15.14 -3.99 -13.07
C LEU A 99 -15.04 -3.09 -14.31
N GLY A 100 -13.84 -2.94 -14.88
CA GLY A 100 -13.64 -2.13 -16.08
C GLY A 100 -12.23 -2.26 -16.63
N ASN A 101 -12.05 -1.75 -17.85
CA ASN A 101 -10.79 -1.79 -18.57
C ASN A 101 -10.24 -0.37 -18.78
N ALA A 102 -8.91 -0.26 -18.70
CA ALA A 102 -8.16 0.89 -19.14
C ALA A 102 -7.24 0.43 -20.28
N ALA A 103 -7.78 0.50 -21.51
CA ALA A 103 -7.07 0.04 -22.70
C ALA A 103 -5.80 0.90 -22.93
N ARG A 104 -4.74 0.26 -23.42
CA ARG A 104 -3.43 0.88 -23.71
C ARG A 104 -2.78 1.56 -22.50
N SER A 105 -2.96 1.01 -21.32
CA SER A 105 -2.39 1.57 -20.11
C SER A 105 -1.95 0.49 -19.14
N PHE A 106 -0.90 0.83 -18.42
CA PHE A 106 -0.43 0.11 -17.27
C PHE A 106 -1.12 0.71 -16.03
N LEU A 107 -1.76 -0.12 -15.21
CA LEU A 107 -2.40 0.36 -13.97
C LEU A 107 -1.44 0.29 -12.80
N GLU A 108 -1.39 1.38 -12.03
CA GLU A 108 -0.58 1.53 -10.82
C GLU A 108 -1.44 1.57 -9.56
N GLY A 109 -1.43 2.68 -8.82
CA GLY A 109 -2.17 2.85 -7.58
C GLY A 109 -3.67 2.78 -7.76
N LEU A 110 -4.37 2.30 -6.73
CA LEU A 110 -5.81 2.19 -6.68
C LEU A 110 -6.32 2.68 -5.32
N ALA A 111 -7.45 3.38 -5.32
CA ALA A 111 -8.16 3.81 -4.12
C ALA A 111 -9.67 3.76 -4.35
N THR A 112 -10.45 3.66 -3.27
CA THR A 112 -11.92 3.66 -3.30
C THR A 112 -12.48 4.83 -2.52
N ASP A 113 -13.58 5.43 -3.00
CA ASP A 113 -14.33 6.43 -2.24
C ASP A 113 -15.46 5.79 -1.42
N THR A 114 -16.11 6.60 -0.59
CA THR A 114 -17.21 6.14 0.27
C THR A 114 -18.48 5.73 -0.49
N ALA A 115 -18.61 6.11 -1.76
CA ALA A 115 -19.70 5.72 -2.65
C ALA A 115 -19.42 4.41 -3.39
N GLY A 116 -18.25 3.79 -3.17
CA GLY A 116 -17.83 2.54 -3.80
C GLY A 116 -17.29 2.73 -5.23
N ASN A 117 -16.96 3.96 -5.64
CA ASN A 117 -16.22 4.17 -6.87
C ASN A 117 -14.75 3.79 -6.67
N VAL A 118 -14.15 3.24 -7.71
CA VAL A 118 -12.74 2.86 -7.74
C VAL A 118 -11.98 3.86 -8.59
N TYR A 119 -10.89 4.38 -8.05
CA TYR A 119 -9.98 5.28 -8.75
C TYR A 119 -8.68 4.53 -9.02
N ALA A 120 -8.22 4.54 -10.26
CA ALA A 120 -6.99 3.87 -10.66
C ALA A 120 -6.14 4.80 -11.53
N VAL A 121 -4.84 4.83 -11.25
CA VAL A 121 -3.87 5.49 -12.13
C VAL A 121 -3.60 4.60 -13.31
N ALA A 122 -3.69 5.18 -14.50
CA ALA A 122 -3.29 4.59 -15.75
C ALA A 122 -2.12 5.39 -16.35
N LEU A 123 -1.06 4.68 -16.70
CA LEU A 123 0.07 5.24 -17.45
C LEU A 123 -0.13 4.85 -18.90
N GLU A 124 -0.48 5.81 -19.77
CA GLU A 124 -0.73 5.54 -21.18
C GLU A 124 0.58 5.59 -21.98
N ASP A 125 0.85 4.53 -22.74
CA ASP A 125 2.02 4.41 -23.64
C ASP A 125 1.98 5.40 -24.81
N THR A 126 0.86 6.08 -25.04
CA THR A 126 0.66 7.02 -26.16
C THR A 126 1.04 8.47 -25.85
N SER A 127 1.30 8.79 -24.57
CA SER A 127 1.72 10.14 -24.18
C SER A 127 3.24 10.25 -24.20
N PRO A 128 3.83 11.23 -24.92
CA PRO A 128 5.28 11.44 -24.93
C PRO A 128 5.84 11.76 -23.54
N ASP A 129 5.00 12.21 -22.60
CA ASP A 129 5.38 12.65 -21.27
C ASP A 129 4.98 11.65 -20.17
N LEU A 130 4.47 10.46 -20.51
CA LEU A 130 3.99 9.45 -19.55
C LEU A 130 2.99 10.03 -18.53
N ALA A 131 2.14 10.96 -18.94
CA ALA A 131 1.18 11.60 -18.07
C ALA A 131 0.27 10.58 -17.39
N GLY A 132 0.09 10.72 -16.08
CA GLY A 132 -0.83 9.87 -15.33
C GLY A 132 -2.27 10.27 -15.57
N ILE A 133 -3.12 9.32 -15.96
CA ILE A 133 -4.56 9.51 -16.04
C ILE A 133 -5.19 8.81 -14.84
N ILE A 134 -5.98 9.52 -14.07
CA ILE A 134 -6.78 8.94 -13.00
C ILE A 134 -8.17 8.64 -13.54
N TYR A 135 -8.45 7.37 -13.75
CA TYR A 135 -9.79 6.91 -14.10
C TYR A 135 -10.62 6.69 -12.84
N LYS A 136 -11.90 7.06 -12.93
CA LYS A 136 -12.94 6.71 -11.97
C LYS A 136 -13.83 5.65 -12.60
N PHE A 137 -14.00 4.52 -11.92
CA PHE A 137 -14.93 3.46 -12.26
C PHE A 137 -16.07 3.46 -11.24
N ALA A 138 -17.29 3.67 -11.70
CA ALA A 138 -18.48 3.55 -10.86
C ALA A 138 -18.74 2.06 -10.52
N PRO A 139 -19.57 1.75 -9.51
CA PRO A 139 -19.89 0.36 -9.15
C PRO A 139 -20.50 -0.48 -10.26
N ASP A 140 -21.13 0.14 -11.26
CA ASP A 140 -21.69 -0.49 -12.46
C ASP A 140 -20.65 -0.71 -13.57
N GLY A 141 -19.39 -0.29 -13.36
CA GLY A 141 -18.30 -0.39 -14.33
C GLY A 141 -18.16 0.80 -15.29
N THR A 142 -19.04 1.81 -15.20
CA THR A 142 -18.91 3.03 -16.01
C THR A 142 -17.59 3.74 -15.69
N ARG A 143 -16.75 3.93 -16.71
CA ARG A 143 -15.45 4.60 -16.60
C ARG A 143 -15.53 6.05 -17.08
N THR A 144 -14.95 6.96 -16.30
CA THR A 144 -14.73 8.36 -16.66
C THR A 144 -13.31 8.78 -16.32
N VAL A 145 -12.78 9.83 -16.95
CA VAL A 145 -11.55 10.49 -16.52
C VAL A 145 -11.91 11.39 -15.35
N PHE A 146 -11.26 11.17 -14.20
CA PHE A 146 -11.43 12.01 -13.02
C PHE A 146 -10.45 13.16 -13.01
N GLY A 147 -9.19 12.91 -13.38
CA GLY A 147 -8.14 13.92 -13.41
C GLY A 147 -6.88 13.39 -14.11
N THR A 148 -5.89 14.28 -14.24
CA THR A 148 -4.60 13.97 -14.83
C THR A 148 -3.47 14.57 -13.99
N THR A 149 -2.31 13.93 -14.03
CA THR A 149 -1.04 14.43 -13.48
C THR A 149 -0.05 14.63 -14.62
N PRO A 150 0.94 15.53 -14.50
CA PRO A 150 1.89 15.79 -15.58
C PRO A 150 2.78 14.61 -15.92
N GLY A 151 3.09 13.75 -14.95
CA GLY A 151 4.03 12.66 -15.11
C GLY A 151 3.57 11.33 -14.52
N GLN A 152 4.53 10.43 -14.34
CA GLN A 152 4.29 9.09 -13.82
C GLN A 152 3.79 9.13 -12.37
N THR A 153 2.55 8.75 -12.17
CA THR A 153 1.90 8.67 -10.86
C THR A 153 1.87 7.23 -10.38
N PHE A 154 2.20 7.04 -9.10
CA PHE A 154 2.19 5.71 -8.46
C PHE A 154 1.02 5.55 -7.49
N GLY A 155 1.10 6.17 -6.32
CA GLY A 155 0.14 5.98 -5.24
C GLY A 155 -1.07 6.89 -5.30
N LEU A 156 -2.21 6.38 -4.85
CA LEU A 156 -3.44 7.12 -4.60
C LEU A 156 -3.90 6.89 -3.16
N ALA A 157 -4.41 7.95 -2.51
CA ALA A 157 -5.07 7.84 -1.21
C ALA A 157 -6.14 8.91 -1.04
N PHE A 158 -7.27 8.56 -0.40
CA PHE A 158 -8.29 9.52 0.00
C PHE A 158 -8.05 10.04 1.41
N ASP A 159 -8.25 11.34 1.63
CA ASP A 159 -8.39 11.89 2.98
C ASP A 159 -9.82 11.69 3.52
N GLY A 160 -10.03 11.96 4.82
CA GLY A 160 -11.33 11.83 5.45
C GLY A 160 -12.40 12.83 4.94
N ALA A 161 -12.01 13.85 4.18
CA ALA A 161 -12.90 14.81 3.54
C ALA A 161 -13.29 14.44 2.10
N GLY A 162 -12.76 13.30 1.59
CA GLY A 162 -13.04 12.81 0.24
C GLY A 162 -12.18 13.46 -0.86
N ASN A 163 -11.08 14.10 -0.50
CA ASN A 163 -10.11 14.55 -1.50
C ASN A 163 -9.16 13.40 -1.84
N LEU A 164 -8.85 13.24 -3.12
CA LEU A 164 -7.88 12.24 -3.60
C LEU A 164 -6.49 12.85 -3.70
N TYR A 165 -5.50 12.16 -3.15
CA TYR A 165 -4.09 12.53 -3.28
C TYR A 165 -3.38 11.56 -4.23
N ALA A 166 -2.48 12.10 -5.04
CA ALA A 166 -1.75 11.37 -6.07
C ALA A 166 -0.26 11.71 -6.02
N ALA A 167 0.59 10.68 -5.97
CA ALA A 167 2.04 10.81 -5.92
C ALA A 167 2.61 10.79 -7.34
N ASP A 168 2.98 11.95 -7.86
CA ASP A 168 3.65 12.09 -9.17
C ASP A 168 5.16 12.04 -8.98
N ALA A 169 5.78 10.95 -9.44
CA ALA A 169 7.21 10.72 -9.31
C ALA A 169 8.04 11.53 -10.31
N PHE A 170 7.48 11.90 -11.46
CA PHE A 170 8.21 12.68 -12.47
C PHE A 170 8.34 14.14 -12.05
N ASP A 171 7.24 14.77 -11.63
CA ASP A 171 7.24 16.13 -11.11
C ASP A 171 7.70 16.23 -9.65
N VAL A 172 7.94 15.09 -8.99
CA VAL A 172 8.28 14.99 -7.56
C VAL A 172 7.28 15.78 -6.70
N THR A 173 5.99 15.55 -6.96
CA THR A 173 4.89 16.36 -6.42
C THR A 173 3.77 15.47 -5.90
N ILE A 174 3.18 15.85 -4.77
CA ILE A 174 1.90 15.28 -4.33
C ILE A 174 0.80 16.24 -4.76
N TYR A 175 -0.07 15.77 -5.66
CA TYR A 175 -1.26 16.51 -6.07
C TYR A 175 -2.45 16.14 -5.17
N LYS A 176 -3.30 17.12 -4.93
CA LYS A 176 -4.60 16.97 -4.26
C LYS A 176 -5.70 17.30 -5.25
N PHE A 177 -6.67 16.39 -5.36
CA PHE A 177 -7.87 16.56 -6.17
C PHE A 177 -9.08 16.70 -5.24
N ALA A 178 -9.84 17.77 -5.35
CA ALA A 178 -11.13 17.90 -4.69
C ALA A 178 -12.15 16.90 -5.29
N PRO A 179 -13.29 16.64 -4.63
CA PRO A 179 -14.31 15.72 -5.14
C PRO A 179 -14.86 16.04 -6.53
N ASP A 180 -14.76 17.29 -6.95
CA ASP A 180 -15.15 17.77 -8.29
C ASP A 180 -14.05 17.59 -9.35
N GLY A 181 -12.88 17.05 -8.97
CA GLY A 181 -11.73 16.85 -9.86
C GLY A 181 -10.77 18.05 -9.94
N THR A 182 -11.04 19.15 -9.23
CA THR A 182 -10.13 20.30 -9.20
C THR A 182 -8.79 19.92 -8.58
N ARG A 183 -7.70 20.04 -9.36
CA ARG A 183 -6.34 19.70 -8.95
C ARG A 183 -5.60 20.91 -8.36
N THR A 184 -4.92 20.68 -7.24
CA THR A 184 -3.98 21.63 -6.62
C THR A 184 -2.70 20.89 -6.21
N VAL A 185 -1.60 21.63 -6.02
CA VAL A 185 -0.38 21.07 -5.41
C VAL A 185 -0.58 21.03 -3.91
N PHE A 186 -0.40 19.86 -3.30
CA PHE A 186 -0.38 19.72 -1.85
C PHE A 186 1.05 19.86 -1.31
N VAL A 187 2.01 19.14 -1.91
CA VAL A 187 3.44 19.20 -1.56
C VAL A 187 4.23 19.19 -2.85
N GLY A 188 5.06 20.21 -3.05
CA GLY A 188 5.89 20.36 -4.25
C GLY A 188 7.30 19.78 -4.06
N PRO A 189 8.14 19.83 -5.12
CA PRO A 189 9.43 19.17 -5.18
C PRO A 189 10.44 19.64 -4.12
N SER A 190 10.30 20.85 -3.58
CA SER A 190 11.18 21.38 -2.53
C SER A 190 11.08 20.63 -1.19
N ALA A 191 10.07 19.80 -0.99
CA ALA A 191 9.91 18.98 0.21
C ALA A 191 10.66 17.66 0.13
N PHE A 192 11.21 17.31 -1.02
CA PHE A 192 11.96 16.10 -1.29
C PHE A 192 13.43 16.40 -1.54
N THR A 193 14.34 15.49 -1.21
CA THR A 193 15.73 15.62 -1.64
C THR A 193 15.84 15.31 -3.14
N SER A 194 16.97 15.69 -3.76
CA SER A 194 17.20 15.53 -5.21
C SER A 194 17.17 14.06 -5.70
N THR A 195 17.21 13.10 -4.79
CA THR A 195 17.17 11.65 -5.12
C THR A 195 15.87 10.99 -4.69
N GLN A 196 14.97 11.68 -4.00
CA GLN A 196 13.70 11.13 -3.55
C GLN A 196 12.60 11.44 -4.54
N VAL A 197 11.83 10.42 -4.91
CA VAL A 197 10.58 10.56 -5.66
C VAL A 197 9.43 9.94 -4.87
N PRO A 198 8.28 10.60 -4.76
CA PRO A 198 7.13 10.06 -4.01
C PRO A 198 6.51 8.87 -4.72
N ALA A 199 6.07 7.86 -3.95
CA ALA A 199 5.47 6.65 -4.49
C ALA A 199 4.18 6.25 -3.76
N GLY A 200 4.23 5.47 -2.69
CA GLY A 200 3.05 5.06 -1.93
C GLY A 200 2.52 6.16 -1.03
N LEU A 201 1.21 6.16 -0.82
CA LEU A 201 0.50 7.11 0.03
C LEU A 201 -0.40 6.39 1.03
N ALA A 202 -0.41 6.84 2.28
CA ALA A 202 -1.37 6.39 3.30
C ALA A 202 -1.68 7.50 4.29
N PHE A 203 -2.94 7.65 4.69
CA PHE A 203 -3.34 8.56 5.76
C PHE A 203 -3.42 7.84 7.10
N ASP A 204 -2.92 8.48 8.16
CA ASP A 204 -3.21 8.06 9.52
C ASP A 204 -4.59 8.58 9.98
N SER A 205 -5.05 8.13 11.15
CA SER A 205 -6.33 8.55 11.74
C SER A 205 -6.39 10.04 12.15
N SER A 206 -5.23 10.73 12.19
CA SER A 206 -5.11 12.17 12.48
C SER A 206 -5.12 13.03 11.22
N GLY A 207 -5.17 12.39 10.04
CA GLY A 207 -5.15 13.05 8.74
C GLY A 207 -3.74 13.45 8.26
N ASN A 208 -2.67 12.92 8.87
CA ASN A 208 -1.33 13.08 8.34
C ASN A 208 -1.13 12.12 7.16
N LEU A 209 -0.50 12.63 6.10
CA LEU A 209 -0.17 11.85 4.91
C LEU A 209 1.25 11.27 5.04
N PHE A 210 1.35 9.95 5.04
CA PHE A 210 2.60 9.23 4.94
C PHE A 210 2.91 8.96 3.48
N VAL A 211 4.15 9.21 3.08
CA VAL A 211 4.64 9.11 1.71
C VAL A 211 5.89 8.26 1.67
N SER A 212 5.86 7.12 1.01
CA SER A 212 7.09 6.38 0.71
C SER A 212 7.86 7.06 -0.41
N THR A 213 9.19 7.06 -0.31
CA THR A 213 10.06 7.65 -1.33
C THR A 213 10.99 6.59 -1.93
N LEU A 214 11.24 6.73 -3.23
CA LEU A 214 12.13 5.88 -4.01
C LEU A 214 13.35 6.68 -4.49
N GLY A 215 14.42 5.96 -4.91
CA GLY A 215 15.55 6.55 -5.64
C GLY A 215 16.86 6.64 -4.88
N ASN A 216 16.89 6.36 -3.58
CA ASN A 216 18.10 6.46 -2.74
C ASN A 216 18.47 5.15 -2.04
N ARG A 217 18.25 4.00 -2.71
CA ARG A 217 18.54 2.67 -2.12
C ARG A 217 19.97 2.55 -1.59
N PRO A 218 20.20 1.97 -0.41
CA PRO A 218 19.25 1.39 0.53
C PRO A 218 18.74 2.41 1.59
N ASN A 219 18.68 3.68 1.27
CA ASN A 219 18.34 4.75 2.20
C ASN A 219 17.05 5.48 1.81
N ASP A 220 16.14 4.79 1.13
CA ASP A 220 14.80 5.30 0.90
C ASP A 220 14.08 5.55 2.23
N ALA A 221 13.05 6.37 2.22
CA ALA A 221 12.44 6.89 3.42
C ALA A 221 10.91 6.83 3.36
N ILE A 222 10.29 6.99 4.52
CA ILE A 222 8.90 7.44 4.63
C ILE A 222 8.94 8.84 5.24
N LEU A 223 8.30 9.78 4.52
CA LEU A 223 8.03 11.13 4.99
C LEU A 223 6.60 11.21 5.51
N VAL A 224 6.36 12.11 6.45
CA VAL A 224 5.01 12.40 6.95
C VAL A 224 4.72 13.89 6.80
N PHE A 225 3.54 14.21 6.27
CA PHE A 225 3.06 15.57 6.07
C PHE A 225 1.78 15.79 6.87
N THR A 226 1.75 16.87 7.65
CA THR A 226 0.53 17.30 8.33
C THR A 226 -0.56 17.69 7.30
N PRO A 227 -1.84 17.85 7.72
CA PRO A 227 -2.91 18.33 6.83
C PRO A 227 -2.61 19.71 6.18
N THR A 228 -1.68 20.46 6.74
CA THR A 228 -1.22 21.75 6.19
C THR A 228 0.00 21.65 5.28
N GLY A 229 0.52 20.45 5.02
CA GLY A 229 1.67 20.18 4.16
C GLY A 229 3.04 20.37 4.82
N MET A 230 3.11 20.54 6.15
CA MET A 230 4.39 20.57 6.87
C MET A 230 4.98 19.15 6.95
N GLY A 231 6.18 18.95 6.38
CA GLY A 231 6.82 17.66 6.27
C GLY A 231 7.85 17.38 7.35
N SER A 232 8.01 16.10 7.71
CA SER A 232 9.13 15.57 8.49
C SER A 232 9.44 14.14 8.06
N THR A 233 10.63 13.64 8.43
CA THR A 233 11.00 12.24 8.15
C THR A 233 10.44 11.35 9.27
N PHE A 234 9.70 10.31 8.86
CA PHE A 234 9.24 9.27 9.78
C PHE A 234 10.30 8.19 9.99
N VAL A 235 10.85 7.64 8.89
CA VAL A 235 11.91 6.60 8.93
C VAL A 235 12.76 6.65 7.66
N THR A 236 14.04 6.24 7.80
CA THR A 236 15.00 6.06 6.70
C THR A 236 15.57 4.64 6.71
N GLY A 237 16.41 4.32 5.73
CA GLY A 237 17.08 3.03 5.64
C GLY A 237 16.15 1.93 5.14
N LEU A 238 15.29 2.27 4.20
CA LEU A 238 14.39 1.36 3.51
C LEU A 238 14.92 1.01 2.12
N ASN A 239 14.47 -0.12 1.58
CA ASN A 239 14.79 -0.58 0.25
C ASN A 239 13.55 -0.52 -0.64
N ASN A 240 13.41 0.54 -1.42
CA ASN A 240 12.34 0.67 -2.40
C ASN A 240 10.94 0.41 -1.79
N PRO A 241 10.53 1.18 -0.76
CA PRO A 241 9.22 1.05 -0.16
C PRO A 241 8.14 1.52 -1.14
N HIS A 242 7.12 0.72 -1.36
CA HIS A 242 5.98 1.03 -2.23
C HIS A 242 4.72 1.35 -1.42
N GLY A 243 3.74 0.44 -1.46
CA GLY A 243 2.48 0.63 -0.78
C GLY A 243 2.60 0.58 0.75
N MET A 244 1.70 1.30 1.38
CA MET A 244 1.60 1.40 2.84
C MET A 244 0.14 1.35 3.27
N ALA A 245 -0.13 0.81 4.46
CA ALA A 245 -1.45 0.88 5.08
C ALA A 245 -1.34 0.88 6.60
N PHE A 246 -2.28 1.56 7.25
CA PHE A 246 -2.43 1.50 8.70
C PHE A 246 -3.43 0.42 9.09
N ASP A 247 -3.12 -0.33 10.15
CA ASP A 247 -4.11 -1.18 10.81
C ASP A 247 -5.02 -0.34 11.74
N ALA A 248 -6.05 -0.98 12.30
CA ALA A 248 -6.98 -0.33 13.23
C ALA A 248 -6.34 0.11 14.54
N ALA A 249 -5.17 -0.41 14.91
CA ALA A 249 -4.40 -0.01 16.09
C ALA A 249 -3.48 1.18 15.81
N GLY A 250 -3.34 1.59 14.53
CA GLY A 250 -2.47 2.68 14.08
C GLY A 250 -1.03 2.25 13.79
N ASN A 251 -0.76 0.95 13.68
CA ASN A 251 0.55 0.48 13.20
C ASN A 251 0.63 0.64 11.68
N LEU A 252 1.78 1.09 11.18
CA LEU A 252 2.03 1.26 9.75
C LEU A 252 2.70 0.02 9.17
N PHE A 253 2.09 -0.56 8.14
CA PHE A 253 2.67 -1.64 7.35
C PHE A 253 3.18 -1.11 6.02
N VAL A 254 4.34 -1.60 5.59
CA VAL A 254 5.07 -1.11 4.41
C VAL A 254 5.54 -2.28 3.58
N ALA A 255 5.21 -2.29 2.29
CA ALA A 255 5.78 -3.23 1.33
C ALA A 255 7.15 -2.71 0.87
N GLU A 256 8.18 -3.52 1.02
CA GLU A 256 9.55 -3.22 0.65
C GLU A 256 10.06 -4.24 -0.38
N THR A 257 10.56 -3.75 -1.53
CA THR A 257 11.09 -4.62 -2.59
C THR A 257 12.60 -4.55 -2.62
N ILE A 258 13.26 -5.67 -2.29
CA ILE A 258 14.72 -5.78 -2.30
C ILE A 258 15.21 -6.03 -3.73
N ARG A 259 16.54 -5.81 -3.99
CA ARG A 259 17.18 -6.23 -5.25
C ARG A 259 16.92 -7.71 -5.50
N ASP A 260 16.85 -8.09 -6.77
CA ASP A 260 16.64 -9.47 -7.23
C ASP A 260 15.21 -10.00 -7.09
N GLY A 261 14.23 -9.11 -6.83
CA GLY A 261 12.80 -9.45 -6.84
C GLY A 261 12.26 -9.98 -5.52
N GLY A 262 13.09 -10.12 -4.49
CA GLY A 262 12.62 -10.41 -3.14
C GLY A 262 11.98 -9.20 -2.48
N GLY A 263 11.33 -9.40 -1.33
CA GLY A 263 10.80 -8.30 -0.55
C GLY A 263 10.23 -8.74 0.79
N ASP A 264 9.97 -7.74 1.60
CA ASP A 264 9.48 -7.90 2.97
C ASP A 264 8.26 -6.99 3.21
N ILE A 265 7.46 -7.35 4.19
CA ILE A 265 6.50 -6.45 4.81
C ILE A 265 7.06 -6.03 6.16
N LEU A 266 7.25 -4.75 6.33
CA LEU A 266 7.67 -4.15 7.60
C LEU A 266 6.46 -3.62 8.34
N GLU A 267 6.46 -3.78 9.67
CA GLU A 267 5.51 -3.16 10.58
C GLU A 267 6.25 -2.12 11.43
N PHE A 268 5.69 -0.93 11.50
CA PHE A 268 6.10 0.13 12.43
C PHE A 268 4.99 0.31 13.46
N THR A 269 5.24 -0.13 14.68
CA THR A 269 4.25 -0.04 15.75
C THR A 269 4.06 1.40 16.23
N THR A 270 2.93 1.69 16.87
CA THR A 270 2.68 2.99 17.53
C THR A 270 3.69 3.29 18.65
N ALA A 271 4.40 2.28 19.16
CA ALA A 271 5.49 2.42 20.09
C ALA A 271 6.85 2.75 19.43
N GLY A 272 6.89 2.88 18.08
CA GLY A 272 8.09 3.19 17.30
C GLY A 272 9.02 1.99 17.04
N GLN A 273 8.53 0.76 17.22
CA GLN A 273 9.31 -0.44 16.91
C GLN A 273 9.18 -0.77 15.41
N ARG A 274 10.30 -1.17 14.78
CA ARG A 274 10.33 -1.75 13.42
C ARG A 274 10.41 -3.27 13.55
N ILE A 275 9.46 -3.97 12.94
CA ILE A 275 9.34 -5.44 12.94
C ILE A 275 9.30 -5.92 11.49
N VAL A 276 9.94 -7.04 11.17
CA VAL A 276 9.70 -7.74 9.91
C VAL A 276 8.47 -8.62 10.10
N PHE A 277 7.34 -8.20 9.54
CA PHE A 277 6.06 -8.93 9.64
C PHE A 277 6.05 -10.17 8.74
N ALA A 278 6.52 -10.04 7.50
CA ALA A 278 6.68 -11.15 6.55
C ALA A 278 7.92 -10.92 5.69
N SER A 279 8.59 -12.00 5.27
CA SER A 279 9.83 -11.92 4.49
C SER A 279 9.87 -12.94 3.35
N GLY A 280 10.79 -12.73 2.40
CA GLY A 280 10.99 -13.64 1.27
C GLY A 280 9.87 -13.63 0.26
N LEU A 281 9.12 -12.53 0.17
CA LEU A 281 8.01 -12.35 -0.75
C LEU A 281 8.52 -12.03 -2.16
N ASN A 282 7.77 -12.42 -3.18
CA ASN A 282 8.12 -12.14 -4.56
C ASN A 282 7.52 -10.80 -5.01
N ARG A 283 8.31 -9.72 -4.92
CA ARG A 283 7.96 -8.34 -5.31
C ARG A 283 6.64 -7.86 -4.68
N PRO A 284 6.59 -7.66 -3.36
CA PRO A 284 5.44 -7.03 -2.73
C PRO A 284 5.35 -5.56 -3.15
N GLU A 285 4.18 -5.12 -3.62
CA GLU A 285 3.98 -3.78 -4.18
C GLU A 285 3.04 -2.94 -3.34
N TYR A 286 1.80 -3.35 -3.22
CA TYR A 286 0.78 -2.64 -2.45
C TYR A 286 0.18 -3.56 -1.39
N LEU A 287 -0.34 -2.92 -0.34
CA LEU A 287 -1.02 -3.64 0.73
C LEU A 287 -2.23 -2.84 1.24
N THR A 288 -3.18 -3.54 1.81
CA THR A 288 -4.38 -2.95 2.41
C THR A 288 -4.95 -3.90 3.46
N PHE A 289 -5.63 -3.33 4.45
CA PHE A 289 -6.38 -4.14 5.42
C PHE A 289 -7.80 -4.39 4.93
N GLY A 290 -8.26 -5.63 5.11
CA GLY A 290 -9.64 -5.99 4.84
C GLY A 290 -10.60 -5.42 5.90
N PRO A 291 -11.93 -5.50 5.66
CA PRO A 291 -12.91 -5.16 6.67
C PRO A 291 -12.75 -6.04 7.91
N PRO A 292 -13.11 -5.55 9.10
CA PRO A 292 -13.14 -6.37 10.31
C PRO A 292 -14.05 -7.59 10.09
N ARG A 293 -13.58 -8.77 10.52
CA ARG A 293 -14.36 -10.02 10.49
C ARG A 293 -14.96 -10.32 11.86
#